data_6bef0eb8b02453116a518fd121366170
#
_entry.id   6bef0eb8b02453116a518fd121366170
#
_cell.length_a   1.000
_cell.length_b   1.000
_cell.length_c   1.000
_cell.angle_alpha   90.00
_cell.angle_beta   90.00
_cell.angle_gamma   90.00
#
_symmetry.space_group_name_H-M   'P 1'
#
loop_
_entity.id
_entity.type
_entity.pdbx_description
1 polymer ?
#
loop_
_entity_poly.entity_id
_entity_poly.type
_entity_poly.pdbx_seq_one_letter_code
_entity_poly.pdbx_strand_id
1 'polypeptide(L)'
;MRLGYPYPFLVRILFCLLCMFSACHTAHARSILELDTSRQPVALADWGEYWIDSQVDRSATEVDTSRTIPWAATLMRGIYPLKAGQTLWIRFTVPPAPDEDRWVVEIPYPALDRASLYSKNKAGQFTEQRFGDLTAVNQWPTPHRHPLLLVQFNAEEPTHFLLRIENAQGFSAPLQFITSRRVLRDEQQNSLFLGFYFGMALLGMLTGLICFVRLREQAYLYYSATCVLVGLTLAALTGAAALHLWPSSPKWADMSLSVLGVWSLMSVLLLNARVVSLAQRSRLVHRLVLATAATGLGVSILLATTPSALRLSLFLPYLVLVPIMLVSINFFAWRLGDRYGGWLLLAAVVFAIGWSVTAGRYLGWLPLSVLTEQSGLATVALQLPIFLTVLILRSQDSRQNRSRILGLNRIDPETGLHTEHVFNERLVRMSARSKRLKHQSAVVLIDLINTEQTLRDFGRKAADELPLRVASRLLSTIRDIDSAARLSGLRFGILVEGPISDEQATSLGPRIIARCLMPFKGMPTTCVAKVRIAYARVPYPSTNGQSLMSRLEQRLAAAAEADDKRAVFAL
;
A
#
# COMPACT_ATOMS: atom_id res chain seq x y z
N MET A 1 33.74 -13.06 -22.15
CA MET A 1 32.70 -12.08 -22.43
C MET A 1 32.79 -10.95 -21.41
N ARG A 2 33.32 -9.79 -21.79
CA ARG A 2 33.48 -8.61 -20.93
C ARG A 2 32.17 -7.82 -20.94
N LEU A 3 31.47 -7.79 -19.82
CA LEU A 3 30.31 -6.93 -19.60
C LEU A 3 30.81 -5.51 -19.31
N GLY A 4 30.67 -4.61 -20.28
CA GLY A 4 30.95 -3.19 -20.14
C GLY A 4 29.87 -2.54 -19.25
N TYR A 5 30.30 -1.91 -18.16
CA TYR A 5 29.42 -1.17 -17.25
C TYR A 5 29.02 0.18 -17.85
N PRO A 6 27.74 0.58 -17.84
CA PRO A 6 27.27 1.85 -18.40
C PRO A 6 27.39 3.04 -17.43
N TYR A 7 28.44 3.08 -16.60
CA TYR A 7 28.64 4.15 -15.61
C TYR A 7 28.90 5.57 -16.17
N PRO A 8 29.50 5.78 -17.37
CA PRO A 8 29.76 7.16 -17.83
C PRO A 8 28.51 7.91 -18.30
N PHE A 9 27.44 7.21 -18.66
CA PHE A 9 26.21 7.85 -19.18
C PHE A 9 25.36 8.44 -18.05
N LEU A 10 25.21 7.74 -16.94
CA LEU A 10 24.49 8.22 -15.75
C LEU A 10 25.17 9.40 -15.07
N VAL A 11 26.51 9.39 -14.99
CA VAL A 11 27.29 10.51 -14.46
C VAL A 11 27.19 11.76 -15.35
N ARG A 12 27.14 11.60 -16.66
CA ARG A 12 26.93 12.72 -17.60
C ARG A 12 25.52 13.31 -17.50
N ILE A 13 24.49 12.48 -17.32
CA ILE A 13 23.11 12.96 -17.10
C ILE A 13 23.01 13.72 -15.77
N LEU A 14 23.62 13.20 -14.71
CA LEU A 14 23.64 13.87 -13.41
C LEU A 14 24.40 15.20 -13.46
N PHE A 15 25.50 15.27 -14.21
CA PHE A 15 26.28 16.51 -14.41
C PHE A 15 25.53 17.53 -15.28
N CYS A 16 24.83 17.09 -16.33
CA CYS A 16 23.98 17.97 -17.14
C CYS A 16 22.78 18.51 -16.36
N LEU A 17 22.17 17.69 -15.49
CA LEU A 17 21.13 18.15 -14.58
C LEU A 17 21.66 19.17 -13.56
N LEU A 18 22.86 18.96 -13.03
CA LEU A 18 23.50 19.93 -12.12
C LEU A 18 23.84 21.25 -12.83
N CYS A 19 24.30 21.21 -14.07
CA CYS A 19 24.62 22.43 -14.85
C CYS A 19 23.38 23.23 -15.27
N MET A 20 22.23 22.60 -15.46
CA MET A 20 20.96 23.31 -15.73
C MET A 20 20.47 24.17 -14.55
N PHE A 21 20.95 23.91 -13.33
CA PHE A 21 20.62 24.71 -12.13
C PHE A 21 21.44 25.98 -11.96
N SER A 22 22.45 26.22 -12.81
CA SER A 22 23.37 27.38 -12.67
C SER A 22 23.07 28.53 -13.63
N ALA A 23 21.82 28.71 -14.06
CA ALA A 23 21.44 29.90 -14.81
C ALA A 23 21.44 31.12 -13.89
N CYS A 24 22.53 31.89 -13.91
CA CYS A 24 22.63 33.21 -13.28
C CYS A 24 21.60 34.16 -13.92
N HIS A 25 20.59 34.55 -13.16
CA HIS A 25 19.71 35.66 -13.53
C HIS A 25 20.39 36.97 -13.15
N THR A 26 20.65 37.80 -14.12
CA THR A 26 21.11 39.20 -13.90
C THR A 26 19.98 39.98 -13.24
N ALA A 27 20.22 40.43 -12.00
CA ALA A 27 19.31 41.32 -11.29
C ALA A 27 19.32 42.70 -11.91
N HIS A 28 18.16 43.18 -12.37
CA HIS A 28 17.94 44.59 -12.75
C HIS A 28 17.18 45.25 -11.60
N ALA A 29 17.82 46.19 -10.93
CA ALA A 29 17.15 47.03 -9.92
C ALA A 29 16.04 47.87 -10.60
N ARG A 30 14.80 47.67 -10.18
CA ARG A 30 13.65 48.45 -10.62
C ARG A 30 13.28 49.44 -9.50
N SER A 31 13.01 50.68 -9.87
CA SER A 31 12.78 51.76 -8.91
C SER A 31 11.31 51.94 -8.48
N ILE A 32 10.35 51.35 -9.17
CA ILE A 32 8.90 51.50 -8.91
C ILE A 32 8.23 50.13 -9.10
N LEU A 33 7.37 49.74 -8.14
CA LEU A 33 6.55 48.54 -8.24
C LEU A 33 5.44 48.78 -9.28
N GLU A 34 5.53 48.13 -10.42
CA GLU A 34 4.47 48.13 -11.43
C GLU A 34 3.64 46.85 -11.31
N LEU A 35 2.36 47.03 -10.98
CA LEU A 35 1.38 45.95 -10.94
C LEU A 35 0.74 45.82 -12.34
N ASP A 36 1.40 45.05 -13.22
CA ASP A 36 0.94 44.80 -14.57
C ASP A 36 0.20 43.44 -14.65
N THR A 37 -1.08 43.50 -15.00
CA THR A 37 -1.92 42.29 -15.17
C THR A 37 -1.43 41.32 -16.26
N SER A 38 -0.65 41.81 -17.22
CA SER A 38 -0.07 41.00 -18.28
C SER A 38 1.16 40.17 -17.82
N ARG A 39 1.84 40.59 -16.76
CA ARG A 39 3.11 40.01 -16.24
C ARG A 39 2.98 39.38 -14.87
N GLN A 40 1.85 38.76 -14.59
CA GLN A 40 1.63 38.07 -13.32
C GLN A 40 2.30 36.68 -13.29
N PRO A 41 2.77 36.20 -12.12
CA PRO A 41 2.83 36.86 -10.81
C PRO A 41 3.93 37.92 -10.74
N VAL A 42 3.70 39.00 -9.97
CA VAL A 42 4.70 40.05 -9.69
C VAL A 42 5.37 39.72 -8.35
N ALA A 43 6.64 39.33 -8.35
CA ALA A 43 7.34 39.05 -7.12
C ALA A 43 7.62 40.32 -6.30
N LEU A 44 7.50 40.21 -4.97
CA LEU A 44 7.86 41.30 -4.06
C LEU A 44 9.40 41.47 -3.92
N ALA A 45 10.19 40.59 -4.51
CA ALA A 45 11.64 40.64 -4.51
C ALA A 45 12.14 41.98 -5.04
N ASP A 46 13.08 42.64 -4.35
CA ASP A 46 13.67 43.96 -4.63
C ASP A 46 12.72 45.19 -4.51
N TRP A 47 11.44 44.96 -4.23
CA TRP A 47 10.46 46.03 -4.07
C TRP A 47 10.14 46.40 -2.63
N GLY A 48 10.51 45.55 -1.70
CA GLY A 48 10.31 45.73 -0.28
C GLY A 48 11.62 45.67 0.48
N GLU A 49 11.52 45.97 1.75
CA GLU A 49 12.63 45.83 2.70
C GLU A 49 12.21 44.86 3.80
N TYR A 50 13.17 44.05 4.26
CA TYR A 50 12.92 43.10 5.34
C TYR A 50 13.84 43.34 6.53
N TRP A 51 13.39 42.86 7.68
CA TRP A 51 14.16 42.79 8.91
C TRP A 51 13.75 41.58 9.73
N ILE A 52 14.72 40.85 10.27
CA ILE A 52 14.47 39.73 11.17
C ILE A 52 14.68 40.19 12.60
N ASP A 53 13.56 40.23 13.35
CA ASP A 53 13.55 40.57 14.75
C ASP A 53 13.75 39.35 15.63
N SER A 54 14.61 39.48 16.64
CA SER A 54 14.83 38.45 17.69
C SER A 54 13.86 38.62 18.88
N GLN A 55 13.05 39.68 18.90
CA GLN A 55 12.03 39.93 19.90
C GLN A 55 10.63 39.70 19.29
N VAL A 56 9.89 38.75 19.85
CA VAL A 56 8.59 38.30 19.29
C VAL A 56 7.48 39.31 19.47
N ASP A 57 7.55 40.23 20.45
CA ASP A 57 6.39 41.00 20.92
C ASP A 57 6.36 42.49 20.46
N ARG A 58 7.16 42.85 19.45
CA ARG A 58 7.06 44.22 18.93
C ARG A 58 5.75 44.45 18.18
N SER A 59 5.13 45.61 18.48
CA SER A 59 3.91 46.04 17.78
C SER A 59 4.24 46.63 16.40
N ALA A 60 3.28 46.60 15.48
CA ALA A 60 3.41 47.22 14.16
C ALA A 60 3.72 48.72 14.26
N THR A 61 3.15 49.40 15.28
CA THR A 61 3.40 50.82 15.54
C THR A 61 4.84 51.10 15.94
N GLU A 62 5.43 50.26 16.80
CA GLU A 62 6.84 50.39 17.20
C GLU A 62 7.79 50.18 16.03
N VAL A 63 7.50 49.19 15.18
CA VAL A 63 8.31 48.86 13.99
C VAL A 63 8.21 50.00 12.96
N ASP A 64 7.02 50.56 12.74
CA ASP A 64 6.81 51.64 11.78
C ASP A 64 7.48 52.99 12.22
N THR A 65 7.49 53.27 13.51
CA THR A 65 8.04 54.54 14.06
C THR A 65 9.55 54.47 14.35
N SER A 66 10.11 53.27 14.45
CA SER A 66 11.52 53.11 14.79
C SER A 66 12.45 53.46 13.63
N ARG A 67 13.37 54.40 13.89
CA ARG A 67 14.40 54.84 12.93
C ARG A 67 15.70 54.03 13.02
N THR A 68 15.80 53.09 13.97
CA THR A 68 17.04 52.35 14.26
C THR A 68 17.07 50.95 13.66
N ILE A 69 15.99 50.53 12.98
CA ILE A 69 15.88 49.19 12.40
C ILE A 69 16.75 49.11 11.14
N PRO A 70 17.67 48.11 11.05
CA PRO A 70 18.52 47.90 9.88
C PRO A 70 17.74 47.15 8.79
N TRP A 71 16.94 47.86 8.04
CA TRP A 71 16.21 47.31 6.92
C TRP A 71 17.13 46.90 5.78
N ALA A 72 16.90 45.75 5.18
CA ALA A 72 17.60 45.25 4.01
C ALA A 72 16.62 44.94 2.87
N ALA A 73 17.06 45.01 1.62
CA ALA A 73 16.22 44.72 0.46
C ALA A 73 15.71 43.26 0.49
N THR A 74 14.45 43.03 0.11
CA THR A 74 13.84 41.70 0.07
C THR A 74 14.59 40.76 -0.87
N LEU A 75 14.72 39.50 -0.46
CA LEU A 75 15.55 38.51 -1.15
C LEU A 75 14.85 37.95 -2.41
N MET A 76 15.56 37.89 -3.54
CA MET A 76 15.06 37.37 -4.84
C MET A 76 14.52 35.96 -4.74
N ARG A 77 15.10 35.09 -3.91
CA ARG A 77 14.68 33.70 -3.75
C ARG A 77 13.54 33.49 -2.75
N GLY A 78 13.14 34.53 -2.02
CA GLY A 78 12.12 34.42 -0.97
C GLY A 78 12.47 33.49 0.18
N ILE A 79 13.76 33.21 0.40
CA ILE A 79 14.24 32.33 1.47
C ILE A 79 14.80 33.17 2.59
N TYR A 80 14.16 33.12 3.76
CA TYR A 80 14.55 33.85 4.95
C TYR A 80 14.91 32.84 6.06
N PRO A 81 16.16 32.89 6.59
CA PRO A 81 16.64 31.91 7.57
C PRO A 81 16.11 32.22 8.97
N LEU A 82 14.80 32.08 9.18
CA LEU A 82 14.19 32.26 10.49
C LEU A 82 14.58 31.13 11.44
N LYS A 83 14.78 31.50 12.70
CA LYS A 83 14.91 30.55 13.82
C LYS A 83 13.64 30.64 14.68
N ALA A 84 13.41 29.61 15.46
CA ALA A 84 12.32 29.61 16.43
C ALA A 84 12.41 30.83 17.34
N GLY A 85 11.31 31.55 17.50
CA GLY A 85 11.24 32.79 18.29
C GLY A 85 11.73 34.04 17.56
N GLN A 86 12.00 33.97 16.26
CA GLN A 86 12.27 35.15 15.44
C GLN A 86 11.05 35.50 14.59
N THR A 87 10.90 36.81 14.32
CA THR A 87 9.82 37.36 13.49
C THR A 87 10.42 38.05 12.27
N LEU A 88 9.91 37.72 11.09
CA LEU A 88 10.24 38.41 9.85
C LEU A 88 9.26 39.57 9.65
N TRP A 89 9.80 40.76 9.58
CA TRP A 89 9.08 41.96 9.19
C TRP A 89 9.44 42.33 7.77
N ILE A 90 8.43 42.63 6.94
CA ILE A 90 8.63 43.12 5.58
C ILE A 90 7.78 44.40 5.42
N ARG A 91 8.40 45.47 4.98
CA ARG A 91 7.70 46.68 4.59
C ARG A 91 7.73 46.89 3.08
N PHE A 92 6.64 47.28 2.53
CA PHE A 92 6.53 47.56 1.09
C PHE A 92 5.46 48.63 0.84
N THR A 93 5.60 49.33 -0.28
CA THR A 93 4.70 50.37 -0.70
C THR A 93 4.12 50.01 -2.04
N VAL A 94 2.80 50.10 -2.14
CA VAL A 94 2.08 49.84 -3.37
C VAL A 94 1.65 51.15 -3.98
N PRO A 95 1.90 51.42 -5.27
CA PRO A 95 1.51 52.66 -5.93
C PRO A 95 -0.02 52.79 -6.01
N PRO A 96 -0.56 54.00 -6.17
CA PRO A 96 -1.98 54.19 -6.42
C PRO A 96 -2.37 53.41 -7.70
N ALA A 97 -3.45 52.67 -7.63
CA ALA A 97 -4.00 51.94 -8.80
C ALA A 97 -5.51 52.15 -8.87
N PRO A 98 -6.07 52.33 -10.07
CA PRO A 98 -7.51 52.31 -10.25
C PRO A 98 -8.06 50.93 -9.88
N ASP A 99 -9.19 50.88 -9.19
CA ASP A 99 -9.78 49.72 -8.48
C ASP A 99 -10.39 48.67 -9.43
N GLU A 100 -9.91 48.55 -10.65
CA GLU A 100 -10.47 47.58 -11.63
C GLU A 100 -10.05 46.15 -11.37
N ASP A 101 -8.84 45.89 -10.82
CA ASP A 101 -8.33 44.58 -10.52
C ASP A 101 -8.00 44.40 -9.03
N ARG A 102 -8.71 43.50 -8.35
CA ARG A 102 -8.42 43.14 -6.96
C ARG A 102 -7.12 42.31 -6.87
N TRP A 103 -6.06 42.94 -6.40
CA TRP A 103 -4.77 42.31 -6.15
C TRP A 103 -4.70 41.71 -4.75
N VAL A 104 -4.02 40.61 -4.62
CA VAL A 104 -3.70 39.92 -3.36
C VAL A 104 -2.22 39.61 -3.29
N VAL A 105 -1.67 39.64 -2.08
CA VAL A 105 -0.35 39.05 -1.84
C VAL A 105 -0.56 37.57 -1.50
N GLU A 106 -0.06 36.70 -2.34
CA GLU A 106 -0.09 35.26 -2.15
C GLU A 106 1.15 34.82 -1.41
N ILE A 107 0.96 34.00 -0.38
CA ILE A 107 2.01 33.26 0.33
C ILE A 107 1.74 31.77 0.15
N PRO A 108 2.29 31.13 -0.89
CA PRO A 108 2.00 29.73 -1.21
C PRO A 108 2.72 28.76 -0.25
N TYR A 109 2.40 28.88 1.03
CA TYR A 109 2.97 28.09 2.12
C TYR A 109 1.89 27.69 3.13
N PRO A 110 1.21 26.54 2.93
CA PRO A 110 0.08 26.10 3.76
C PRO A 110 0.42 25.87 5.23
N ALA A 111 1.65 25.48 5.54
CA ALA A 111 2.13 25.20 6.90
C ALA A 111 2.81 26.42 7.54
N LEU A 112 2.35 27.61 7.23
CA LEU A 112 2.82 28.87 7.83
C LEU A 112 2.18 29.05 9.19
N ASP A 113 2.98 29.22 10.26
CA ASP A 113 2.46 29.37 11.63
C ASP A 113 1.56 30.62 11.75
N ARG A 114 2.07 31.79 11.34
CA ARG A 114 1.31 33.03 11.35
C ARG A 114 1.81 34.04 10.32
N ALA A 115 0.89 34.70 9.62
CA ALA A 115 1.12 35.89 8.84
C ALA A 115 0.12 36.96 9.23
N SER A 116 0.56 38.21 9.47
CA SER A 116 -0.28 39.37 9.77
C SER A 116 0.08 40.51 8.83
N LEU A 117 -0.89 40.98 8.05
CA LEU A 117 -0.74 42.13 7.19
C LEU A 117 -1.36 43.35 7.89
N TYR A 118 -0.55 44.39 8.07
CA TYR A 118 -0.95 45.63 8.67
C TYR A 118 -1.04 46.73 7.60
N SER A 119 -2.14 47.47 7.59
CA SER A 119 -2.33 48.66 6.77
C SER A 119 -2.93 49.76 7.63
N LYS A 120 -2.63 51.04 7.33
CA LYS A 120 -3.21 52.18 8.03
C LYS A 120 -4.57 52.51 7.44
N ASN A 121 -5.58 52.67 8.31
CA ASN A 121 -6.87 53.18 7.92
C ASN A 121 -6.82 54.73 7.74
N LYS A 122 -7.90 55.32 7.28
CA LYS A 122 -8.00 56.79 7.11
C LYS A 122 -7.76 57.58 8.40
N ALA A 123 -7.89 56.97 9.58
CA ALA A 123 -7.61 57.58 10.88
C ALA A 123 -6.16 57.39 11.34
N GLY A 124 -5.29 56.79 10.52
CA GLY A 124 -3.89 56.51 10.83
C GLY A 124 -3.66 55.30 11.75
N GLN A 125 -4.70 54.57 12.12
CA GLN A 125 -4.60 53.36 12.96
C GLN A 125 -4.35 52.15 12.10
N PHE A 126 -3.53 51.19 12.60
CA PHE A 126 -3.29 49.92 11.93
C PHE A 126 -4.52 48.99 11.99
N THR A 127 -4.92 48.48 10.84
CA THR A 127 -5.82 47.34 10.69
C THR A 127 -5.00 46.10 10.43
N GLU A 128 -5.36 45.00 11.05
CA GLU A 128 -4.64 43.73 10.96
C GLU A 128 -5.49 42.66 10.26
N GLN A 129 -4.92 41.96 9.29
CA GLN A 129 -5.45 40.73 8.71
C GLN A 129 -4.57 39.58 9.15
N ARG A 130 -5.13 38.54 9.80
CA ARG A 130 -4.40 37.38 10.33
C ARG A 130 -4.68 36.14 9.52
N PHE A 131 -3.60 35.41 9.26
CA PHE A 131 -3.59 34.11 8.54
C PHE A 131 -2.58 33.19 9.19
N GLY A 132 -2.59 31.92 8.78
CA GLY A 132 -1.65 30.91 9.24
C GLY A 132 -2.35 29.74 9.93
N ASP A 133 -1.67 28.61 10.10
CA ASP A 133 -2.27 27.38 10.61
C ASP A 133 -2.56 27.41 12.13
N LEU A 134 -1.98 28.37 12.87
CA LEU A 134 -2.37 28.68 14.25
C LEU A 134 -3.71 29.43 14.38
N THR A 135 -4.27 29.89 13.26
CA THR A 135 -5.59 30.49 13.17
C THR A 135 -6.51 29.61 12.35
N ALA A 136 -7.73 29.37 12.85
CA ALA A 136 -8.70 28.55 12.13
C ALA A 136 -8.97 29.12 10.72
N VAL A 137 -8.91 28.30 9.68
CA VAL A 137 -9.04 28.74 8.28
C VAL A 137 -10.39 29.42 8.01
N ASN A 138 -11.46 28.99 8.70
CA ASN A 138 -12.77 29.60 8.60
C ASN A 138 -12.84 31.01 9.23
N GLN A 139 -11.82 31.42 9.96
CA GLN A 139 -11.68 32.78 10.54
C GLN A 139 -10.79 33.69 9.69
N TRP A 140 -10.16 33.18 8.65
CA TRP A 140 -9.37 33.98 7.72
C TRP A 140 -10.28 34.92 6.94
N PRO A 141 -9.82 36.15 6.63
CA PRO A 141 -10.60 37.09 5.81
C PRO A 141 -10.98 36.48 4.44
N THR A 142 -10.12 35.61 3.89
CA THR A 142 -10.38 34.85 2.68
C THR A 142 -9.96 33.39 2.94
N PRO A 143 -10.89 32.46 3.25
CA PRO A 143 -10.58 31.06 3.43
C PRO A 143 -9.99 30.46 2.15
N HIS A 144 -8.76 29.95 2.24
CA HIS A 144 -8.04 29.38 1.12
C HIS A 144 -7.05 28.29 1.61
N ARG A 145 -6.44 27.53 0.70
CA ARG A 145 -5.45 26.49 1.04
C ARG A 145 -4.14 27.06 1.63
N HIS A 146 -3.82 28.29 1.30
CA HIS A 146 -2.67 29.05 1.82
C HIS A 146 -3.06 30.52 2.00
N PRO A 147 -2.28 31.33 2.73
CA PRO A 147 -2.63 32.71 3.00
C PRO A 147 -2.73 33.55 1.73
N LEU A 148 -3.88 34.24 1.56
CA LEU A 148 -4.16 35.26 0.55
C LEU A 148 -4.50 36.57 1.24
N LEU A 149 -3.54 37.48 1.26
CA LEU A 149 -3.67 38.75 1.95
C LEU A 149 -4.28 39.79 0.99
N LEU A 150 -5.44 40.36 1.36
CA LEU A 150 -6.12 41.36 0.54
C LEU A 150 -5.37 42.68 0.61
N VAL A 151 -4.94 43.19 -0.54
CA VAL A 151 -4.30 44.48 -0.65
C VAL A 151 -5.36 45.51 -1.06
N GLN A 152 -5.65 46.44 -0.15
CA GLN A 152 -6.54 47.56 -0.44
C GLN A 152 -5.72 48.73 -0.99
N PHE A 153 -5.99 49.11 -2.23
CA PHE A 153 -5.35 50.23 -2.89
C PHE A 153 -6.07 51.53 -2.57
N ASN A 154 -5.30 52.60 -2.44
CA ASN A 154 -5.84 53.94 -2.52
C ASN A 154 -5.73 54.43 -3.98
N ALA A 155 -6.77 55.07 -4.52
CA ALA A 155 -6.75 55.54 -5.89
C ALA A 155 -5.82 56.76 -6.09
N GLU A 156 -5.55 57.51 -5.03
CA GLU A 156 -4.85 58.79 -5.11
C GLU A 156 -3.45 58.79 -4.49
N GLU A 157 -3.23 57.95 -3.45
CA GLU A 157 -1.98 57.94 -2.68
C GLU A 157 -1.36 56.55 -2.58
N PRO A 158 -0.02 56.45 -2.55
CA PRO A 158 0.66 55.19 -2.29
C PRO A 158 0.29 54.64 -0.91
N THR A 159 0.02 53.35 -0.83
CA THR A 159 -0.35 52.68 0.41
C THR A 159 0.84 51.88 0.97
N HIS A 160 1.17 52.12 2.24
CA HIS A 160 2.23 51.43 2.96
C HIS A 160 1.69 50.23 3.72
N PHE A 161 2.37 49.10 3.58
CA PHE A 161 2.04 47.86 4.25
C PHE A 161 3.21 47.37 5.09
N LEU A 162 2.87 46.77 6.25
CA LEU A 162 3.80 45.98 7.06
C LEU A 162 3.29 44.55 7.11
N LEU A 163 4.13 43.60 6.70
CA LEU A 163 3.85 42.15 6.77
C LEU A 163 4.71 41.56 7.87
N ARG A 164 4.08 40.94 8.85
CA ARG A 164 4.72 40.18 9.92
C ARG A 164 4.55 38.68 9.63
N ILE A 165 5.64 37.95 9.62
CA ILE A 165 5.66 36.48 9.42
C ILE A 165 6.37 35.84 10.60
N GLU A 166 5.66 34.93 11.26
CA GLU A 166 6.19 34.05 12.30
C GLU A 166 6.16 32.61 11.77
N ASN A 167 7.29 31.95 11.81
CA ASN A 167 7.39 30.56 11.43
C ASN A 167 8.44 29.89 12.29
N ALA A 168 8.11 28.75 12.86
CA ALA A 168 9.04 28.00 13.74
C ALA A 168 10.28 27.50 13.01
N GLN A 169 10.25 27.52 11.69
CA GLN A 169 11.30 27.07 10.80
C GLN A 169 11.64 28.18 9.79
N GLY A 170 12.71 27.99 8.99
CA GLY A 170 13.02 28.93 7.93
C GLY A 170 11.84 29.17 7.00
N PHE A 171 11.57 30.41 6.64
CA PHE A 171 10.54 30.77 5.69
C PHE A 171 11.11 30.72 4.26
N SER A 172 10.48 29.94 3.39
CA SER A 172 10.92 29.73 1.99
C SER A 172 9.74 29.74 1.03
N ALA A 173 9.02 30.86 0.97
CA ALA A 173 7.99 31.05 -0.03
C ALA A 173 8.15 32.41 -0.72
N PRO A 174 7.92 32.51 -2.02
CA PRO A 174 7.88 33.78 -2.69
C PRO A 174 6.66 34.55 -2.22
N LEU A 175 6.85 35.85 -1.96
CA LEU A 175 5.79 36.79 -1.77
C LEU A 175 5.46 37.39 -3.12
N GLN A 176 4.27 37.15 -3.62
CA GLN A 176 3.92 37.58 -4.97
C GLN A 176 2.54 38.23 -5.04
N PHE A 177 2.46 39.26 -5.84
CA PHE A 177 1.20 39.89 -6.16
C PHE A 177 0.55 39.18 -7.35
N ILE A 178 -0.69 38.79 -7.16
CA ILE A 178 -1.53 38.19 -8.20
C ILE A 178 -2.95 38.79 -8.15
N THR A 179 -3.64 38.79 -9.25
CA THR A 179 -5.05 39.22 -9.28
C THR A 179 -5.97 38.11 -8.80
N SER A 180 -7.12 38.50 -8.22
CA SER A 180 -8.15 37.52 -7.81
C SER A 180 -8.60 36.62 -8.96
N ARG A 181 -8.62 37.13 -10.20
CA ARG A 181 -8.94 36.32 -11.39
C ARG A 181 -7.89 35.23 -11.63
N ARG A 182 -6.61 35.54 -11.42
CA ARG A 182 -5.53 34.55 -11.55
C ARG A 182 -5.58 33.52 -10.43
N VAL A 183 -5.83 33.95 -9.19
CA VAL A 183 -6.06 33.02 -8.06
C VAL A 183 -7.12 31.98 -8.43
N LEU A 184 -8.27 32.41 -8.94
CA LEU A 184 -9.35 31.49 -9.32
C LEU A 184 -8.93 30.50 -10.43
N ARG A 185 -8.17 30.96 -11.43
CA ARG A 185 -7.67 30.10 -12.51
C ARG A 185 -6.66 29.09 -11.99
N ASP A 186 -5.69 29.54 -11.22
CA ASP A 186 -4.63 28.69 -10.67
C ASP A 186 -5.24 27.67 -9.67
N GLU A 187 -6.26 28.09 -8.89
CA GLU A 187 -6.99 27.18 -8.01
C GLU A 187 -7.81 26.14 -8.77
N GLN A 188 -8.44 26.50 -9.89
CA GLN A 188 -9.13 25.52 -10.74
C GLN A 188 -8.18 24.46 -11.29
N GLN A 189 -7.00 24.85 -11.75
CA GLN A 189 -5.98 23.90 -12.23
C GLN A 189 -5.46 23.03 -11.10
N ASN A 190 -5.12 23.62 -9.95
CA ASN A 190 -4.65 22.87 -8.79
C ASN A 190 -5.72 21.90 -8.26
N SER A 191 -6.98 22.33 -8.21
CA SER A 191 -8.10 21.48 -7.80
C SER A 191 -8.32 20.31 -8.74
N LEU A 192 -8.09 20.48 -10.05
CA LEU A 192 -8.13 19.37 -11.01
C LEU A 192 -7.04 18.33 -10.71
N PHE A 193 -5.79 18.78 -10.51
CA PHE A 193 -4.69 17.87 -10.19
C PHE A 193 -4.89 17.17 -8.84
N LEU A 194 -5.32 17.88 -7.82
CA LEU A 194 -5.63 17.31 -6.51
C LEU A 194 -6.79 16.34 -6.58
N GLY A 195 -7.86 16.69 -7.33
CA GLY A 195 -9.01 15.82 -7.55
C GLY A 195 -8.62 14.52 -8.27
N PHE A 196 -7.78 14.60 -9.30
CA PHE A 196 -7.24 13.42 -9.97
C PHE A 196 -6.42 12.54 -9.01
N TYR A 197 -5.54 13.16 -8.24
CA TYR A 197 -4.71 12.46 -7.25
C TYR A 197 -5.55 11.77 -6.15
N PHE A 198 -6.48 12.49 -5.53
CA PHE A 198 -7.34 11.91 -4.49
C PHE A 198 -8.30 10.86 -5.05
N GLY A 199 -8.78 11.06 -6.29
CA GLY A 199 -9.57 10.05 -7.00
C GLY A 199 -8.79 8.76 -7.23
N MET A 200 -7.52 8.87 -7.64
CA MET A 200 -6.63 7.72 -7.81
C MET A 200 -6.33 7.02 -6.48
N ALA A 201 -6.07 7.77 -5.41
CA ALA A 201 -5.85 7.22 -4.07
C ALA A 201 -7.10 6.50 -3.53
N LEU A 202 -8.29 7.07 -3.74
CA LEU A 202 -9.57 6.47 -3.39
C LEU A 202 -9.82 5.18 -4.18
N LEU A 203 -9.59 5.20 -5.49
CA LEU A 203 -9.69 4.01 -6.34
C LEU A 203 -8.73 2.91 -5.89
N GLY A 204 -7.49 3.28 -5.57
CA GLY A 204 -6.49 2.36 -5.01
C GLY A 204 -6.95 1.74 -3.69
N MET A 205 -7.46 2.56 -2.76
CA MET A 205 -8.03 2.11 -1.49
C MET A 205 -9.17 1.11 -1.70
N LEU A 206 -10.15 1.46 -2.54
CA LEU A 206 -11.31 0.59 -2.82
C LEU A 206 -10.89 -0.72 -3.49
N THR A 207 -9.99 -0.66 -4.47
CA THR A 207 -9.44 -1.85 -5.14
C THR A 207 -8.73 -2.75 -4.13
N GLY A 208 -7.91 -2.17 -3.24
CA GLY A 208 -7.25 -2.91 -2.17
C GLY A 208 -8.25 -3.59 -1.23
N LEU A 209 -9.31 -2.90 -0.80
CA LEU A 209 -10.35 -3.48 0.06
C LEU A 209 -11.09 -4.63 -0.64
N ILE A 210 -11.48 -4.45 -1.90
CA ILE A 210 -12.14 -5.50 -2.70
C ILE A 210 -11.22 -6.73 -2.82
N CYS A 211 -9.94 -6.50 -3.14
CA CYS A 211 -8.95 -7.57 -3.21
C CYS A 211 -8.75 -8.25 -1.84
N PHE A 212 -8.70 -7.50 -0.75
CA PHE A 212 -8.62 -8.07 0.61
C PHE A 212 -9.79 -8.99 0.92
N VAL A 213 -11.03 -8.56 0.67
CA VAL A 213 -12.25 -9.35 0.92
C VAL A 213 -12.27 -10.62 0.07
N ARG A 214 -11.93 -10.50 -1.23
CA ARG A 214 -11.93 -11.61 -2.19
C ARG A 214 -10.82 -12.60 -1.96
N LEU A 215 -9.62 -12.11 -1.67
CA LEU A 215 -8.38 -12.89 -1.68
C LEU A 215 -7.94 -13.29 -0.26
N ARG A 216 -8.47 -12.61 0.77
CA ARG A 216 -8.11 -12.79 2.18
C ARG A 216 -6.60 -12.58 2.47
N GLU A 217 -5.90 -11.82 1.61
CA GLU A 217 -4.48 -11.51 1.76
C GLU A 217 -4.30 -10.17 2.47
N GLN A 218 -3.69 -10.17 3.65
CA GLN A 218 -3.50 -8.98 4.49
C GLN A 218 -2.73 -7.84 3.81
N ALA A 219 -1.86 -8.14 2.83
CA ALA A 219 -1.09 -7.12 2.13
C ALA A 219 -1.97 -6.06 1.44
N TYR A 220 -3.15 -6.45 0.94
CA TYR A 220 -4.11 -5.52 0.35
C TYR A 220 -4.76 -4.58 1.38
N LEU A 221 -4.95 -5.05 2.63
CA LEU A 221 -5.42 -4.20 3.72
C LEU A 221 -4.37 -3.13 4.08
N TYR A 222 -3.08 -3.54 4.18
CA TYR A 222 -1.98 -2.58 4.37
C TYR A 222 -1.90 -1.57 3.22
N TYR A 223 -2.11 -2.01 1.99
CA TYR A 223 -2.15 -1.12 0.82
C TYR A 223 -3.29 -0.10 0.93
N SER A 224 -4.50 -0.52 1.28
CA SER A 224 -5.64 0.38 1.46
C SER A 224 -5.40 1.40 2.58
N ALA A 225 -4.87 0.96 3.72
CA ALA A 225 -4.51 1.85 4.81
C ALA A 225 -3.43 2.86 4.39
N THR A 226 -2.45 2.43 3.60
CA THR A 226 -1.42 3.31 3.04
C THR A 226 -2.02 4.37 2.12
N CYS A 227 -2.94 4.00 1.22
CA CYS A 227 -3.62 4.95 0.35
C CYS A 227 -4.35 6.05 1.15
N VAL A 228 -5.03 5.68 2.23
CA VAL A 228 -5.71 6.64 3.12
C VAL A 228 -4.73 7.56 3.83
N LEU A 229 -3.72 6.99 4.50
CA LEU A 229 -2.77 7.75 5.31
C LEU A 229 -1.92 8.70 4.46
N VAL A 230 -1.44 8.22 3.32
CA VAL A 230 -0.68 9.05 2.38
C VAL A 230 -1.60 10.13 1.78
N GLY A 231 -2.83 9.80 1.42
CA GLY A 231 -3.82 10.76 0.94
C GLY A 231 -4.09 11.88 1.96
N LEU A 232 -4.29 11.53 3.23
CA LEU A 232 -4.49 12.51 4.30
C LEU A 232 -3.24 13.38 4.54
N THR A 233 -2.05 12.77 4.48
CA THR A 233 -0.78 13.52 4.61
C THR A 233 -0.63 14.56 3.48
N LEU A 234 -0.94 14.18 2.25
CA LEU A 234 -0.88 15.10 1.12
C LEU A 234 -1.98 16.14 1.15
N ALA A 235 -3.17 15.80 1.66
CA ALA A 235 -4.21 16.81 1.91
C ALA A 235 -3.77 17.84 2.96
N ALA A 236 -3.06 17.41 4.01
CA ALA A 236 -2.47 18.33 4.99
C ALA A 236 -1.33 19.18 4.37
N LEU A 237 -0.44 18.55 3.61
CA LEU A 237 0.70 19.19 2.94
C LEU A 237 0.28 20.29 1.96
N THR A 238 -0.83 20.08 1.25
CA THR A 238 -1.36 21.01 0.24
C THR A 238 -2.32 22.05 0.81
N GLY A 239 -2.62 22.01 2.11
CA GLY A 239 -3.60 22.87 2.76
C GLY A 239 -5.06 22.48 2.51
N ALA A 240 -5.34 21.52 1.61
CA ALA A 240 -6.69 21.06 1.30
C ALA A 240 -7.42 20.49 2.53
N ALA A 241 -6.69 19.82 3.41
CA ALA A 241 -7.26 19.26 4.63
C ALA A 241 -7.66 20.36 5.64
N ALA A 242 -6.84 21.39 5.82
CA ALA A 242 -7.16 22.51 6.67
C ALA A 242 -8.40 23.26 6.17
N LEU A 243 -8.56 23.39 4.86
CA LEU A 243 -9.72 24.07 4.25
C LEU A 243 -11.01 23.25 4.34
N HIS A 244 -10.95 21.92 4.08
CA HIS A 244 -12.15 21.10 3.87
C HIS A 244 -12.44 20.09 4.98
N LEU A 245 -11.41 19.55 5.66
CA LEU A 245 -11.59 18.47 6.64
C LEU A 245 -11.65 18.99 8.09
N TRP A 246 -10.83 19.99 8.43
CA TRP A 246 -10.77 20.55 9.80
C TRP A 246 -10.62 22.07 9.84
N PRO A 247 -11.51 22.84 9.17
CA PRO A 247 -11.38 24.29 9.03
C PRO A 247 -11.47 25.07 10.35
N SER A 248 -12.04 24.45 11.39
CA SER A 248 -12.21 25.04 12.72
C SER A 248 -11.22 24.55 13.77
N SER A 249 -10.23 23.71 13.39
CA SER A 249 -9.33 23.04 14.33
C SER A 249 -7.87 23.42 14.10
N PRO A 250 -7.42 24.64 14.48
CA PRO A 250 -6.07 25.12 14.20
C PRO A 250 -4.99 24.26 14.88
N LYS A 251 -5.21 23.78 16.10
CA LYS A 251 -4.26 22.89 16.80
C LYS A 251 -3.99 21.61 16.02
N TRP A 252 -5.05 21.03 15.42
CA TRP A 252 -4.88 19.84 14.60
C TRP A 252 -4.27 20.19 13.24
N ALA A 253 -4.63 21.30 12.63
CA ALA A 253 -4.03 21.75 11.37
C ALA A 253 -2.50 21.85 11.49
N ASP A 254 -1.99 22.53 12.52
CA ASP A 254 -0.58 22.72 12.82
C ASP A 254 0.19 21.38 13.03
N MET A 255 -0.38 20.41 13.77
CA MET A 255 0.32 19.15 14.03
C MET A 255 0.06 18.06 13.00
N SER A 256 -1.01 18.16 12.22
CA SER A 256 -1.51 17.10 11.34
C SER A 256 -0.48 16.66 10.31
N LEU A 257 0.25 17.59 9.70
CA LEU A 257 1.29 17.28 8.71
C LEU A 257 2.38 16.39 9.29
N SER A 258 2.85 16.67 10.50
CA SER A 258 3.90 15.90 11.16
C SER A 258 3.40 14.51 11.61
N VAL A 259 2.24 14.45 12.25
CA VAL A 259 1.66 13.19 12.75
C VAL A 259 1.25 12.27 11.61
N LEU A 260 0.49 12.78 10.64
CA LEU A 260 0.09 12.01 9.46
C LEU A 260 1.29 11.62 8.60
N GLY A 261 2.32 12.46 8.55
CA GLY A 261 3.60 12.17 7.89
C GLY A 261 4.27 10.93 8.47
N VAL A 262 4.37 10.82 9.81
CA VAL A 262 4.90 9.62 10.48
C VAL A 262 4.04 8.41 10.17
N TRP A 263 2.71 8.51 10.24
CA TRP A 263 1.80 7.40 9.99
C TRP A 263 1.85 6.93 8.53
N SER A 264 1.99 7.84 7.58
CA SER A 264 2.15 7.50 6.17
C SER A 264 3.46 6.75 5.91
N LEU A 265 4.58 7.24 6.45
CA LEU A 265 5.88 6.59 6.34
C LEU A 265 5.87 5.20 6.98
N MET A 266 5.27 5.07 8.18
CA MET A 266 5.08 3.80 8.86
C MET A 266 4.27 2.82 8.01
N SER A 267 3.14 3.29 7.43
CA SER A 267 2.27 2.44 6.61
C SER A 267 2.97 1.95 5.35
N VAL A 268 3.71 2.83 4.66
CA VAL A 268 4.53 2.48 3.48
C VAL A 268 5.60 1.45 3.84
N LEU A 269 6.28 1.62 4.98
CA LEU A 269 7.31 0.69 5.46
C LEU A 269 6.72 -0.70 5.77
N LEU A 270 5.58 -0.76 6.48
CA LEU A 270 4.89 -2.01 6.80
C LEU A 270 4.33 -2.69 5.55
N LEU A 271 3.72 -1.93 4.64
CA LEU A 271 3.29 -2.44 3.34
C LEU A 271 4.46 -3.06 2.57
N ASN A 272 5.57 -2.32 2.45
CA ASN A 272 6.75 -2.80 1.72
C ASN A 272 7.30 -4.10 2.34
N ALA A 273 7.38 -4.20 3.68
CA ALA A 273 7.82 -5.40 4.37
C ALA A 273 6.91 -6.62 4.08
N ARG A 274 5.60 -6.39 3.95
CA ARG A 274 4.63 -7.44 3.56
C ARG A 274 4.78 -7.81 2.09
N VAL A 275 4.89 -6.82 1.20
CA VAL A 275 5.05 -7.05 -0.24
C VAL A 275 6.32 -7.86 -0.52
N VAL A 276 7.44 -7.53 0.12
CA VAL A 276 8.73 -8.24 -0.05
C VAL A 276 8.75 -9.60 0.69
N SER A 277 7.71 -9.93 1.49
CA SER A 277 7.68 -11.12 2.35
C SER A 277 8.90 -11.18 3.29
N LEU A 278 9.25 -10.03 3.88
CA LEU A 278 10.49 -9.83 4.65
C LEU A 278 10.61 -10.80 5.83
N ALA A 279 9.50 -11.14 6.49
CA ALA A 279 9.47 -12.09 7.61
C ALA A 279 10.02 -13.48 7.25
N GLN A 280 9.85 -13.90 5.99
CA GLN A 280 10.35 -15.20 5.48
C GLN A 280 11.82 -15.13 5.05
N ARG A 281 12.30 -13.94 4.64
CA ARG A 281 13.65 -13.74 4.14
C ARG A 281 14.67 -13.43 5.25
N SER A 282 14.30 -12.57 6.20
CA SER A 282 15.16 -12.18 7.34
C SER A 282 14.32 -11.77 8.54
N ARG A 283 14.36 -12.61 9.59
CA ARG A 283 13.67 -12.34 10.85
C ARG A 283 14.22 -11.10 11.56
N LEU A 284 15.53 -10.83 11.45
CA LEU A 284 16.18 -9.69 12.08
C LEU A 284 15.71 -8.39 11.42
N VAL A 285 15.80 -8.27 10.10
CA VAL A 285 15.37 -7.07 9.38
C VAL A 285 13.87 -6.83 9.57
N HIS A 286 13.06 -7.90 9.60
CA HIS A 286 11.64 -7.78 9.89
C HIS A 286 11.36 -7.23 11.29
N ARG A 287 12.10 -7.67 12.32
CA ARG A 287 11.99 -7.13 13.69
C ARG A 287 12.43 -5.65 13.74
N LEU A 288 13.48 -5.27 13.01
CA LEU A 288 13.88 -3.85 12.90
C LEU A 288 12.77 -2.99 12.27
N VAL A 289 12.12 -3.46 11.22
CA VAL A 289 10.97 -2.76 10.62
C VAL A 289 9.83 -2.59 11.63
N LEU A 290 9.48 -3.64 12.36
CA LEU A 290 8.43 -3.56 13.39
C LEU A 290 8.83 -2.62 14.54
N ALA A 291 10.09 -2.63 14.97
CA ALA A 291 10.60 -1.70 15.96
C ALA A 291 10.53 -0.25 15.47
N THR A 292 10.95 0.02 14.21
CA THR A 292 10.81 1.35 13.60
C THR A 292 9.36 1.79 13.48
N ALA A 293 8.44 0.89 13.15
CA ALA A 293 7.00 1.21 13.14
C ALA A 293 6.47 1.50 14.56
N ALA A 294 6.90 0.74 15.56
CA ALA A 294 6.52 0.99 16.96
C ALA A 294 7.08 2.31 17.49
N THR A 295 8.35 2.65 17.16
CA THR A 295 8.91 3.97 17.50
C THR A 295 8.16 5.10 16.82
N GLY A 296 7.63 4.90 15.60
CA GLY A 296 6.78 5.86 14.91
C GLY A 296 5.52 6.22 15.70
N LEU A 297 4.88 5.26 16.38
CA LEU A 297 3.75 5.56 17.26
C LEU A 297 4.18 6.43 18.45
N GLY A 298 5.31 6.12 19.09
CA GLY A 298 5.86 6.95 20.17
C GLY A 298 6.22 8.36 19.70
N VAL A 299 6.85 8.48 18.53
CA VAL A 299 7.16 9.78 17.89
C VAL A 299 5.87 10.56 17.61
N SER A 300 4.80 9.92 17.13
CA SER A 300 3.52 10.60 16.87
C SER A 300 2.92 11.23 18.14
N ILE A 301 2.96 10.51 19.26
CA ILE A 301 2.48 11.01 20.55
C ILE A 301 3.34 12.19 21.01
N LEU A 302 4.65 12.07 20.86
CA LEU A 302 5.59 13.14 21.21
C LEU A 302 5.36 14.39 20.35
N LEU A 303 5.19 14.24 19.04
CA LEU A 303 4.90 15.34 18.11
C LEU A 303 3.58 16.06 18.45
N ALA A 304 2.56 15.32 18.89
CA ALA A 304 1.28 15.92 19.27
C ALA A 304 1.36 16.78 20.55
N THR A 305 2.34 16.54 21.41
CA THR A 305 2.52 17.28 22.69
C THR A 305 3.63 18.34 22.63
N THR A 306 4.47 18.30 21.58
CA THR A 306 5.64 19.18 21.44
C THR A 306 5.27 20.48 20.72
N PRO A 307 5.82 21.65 21.13
CA PRO A 307 5.67 22.91 20.41
C PRO A 307 6.16 22.82 18.95
N SER A 308 5.56 23.61 18.04
CA SER A 308 5.86 23.64 16.60
C SER A 308 7.36 23.79 16.30
N ALA A 309 8.06 24.60 17.09
CA ALA A 309 9.51 24.87 16.97
C ALA A 309 10.39 23.62 17.03
N LEU A 310 10.02 22.60 17.80
CA LEU A 310 10.82 21.38 18.00
C LEU A 310 10.30 20.19 17.18
N ARG A 311 9.12 20.28 16.59
CA ARG A 311 8.50 19.16 15.86
C ARG A 311 9.35 18.67 14.69
N LEU A 312 9.91 19.59 13.91
CA LEU A 312 10.73 19.20 12.77
C LEU A 312 11.98 18.45 13.20
N SER A 313 12.64 18.88 14.26
CA SER A 313 13.85 18.21 14.78
C SER A 313 13.57 16.79 15.26
N LEU A 314 12.36 16.55 15.80
CA LEU A 314 11.90 15.22 16.20
C LEU A 314 11.42 14.36 15.00
N PHE A 315 10.82 14.98 14.00
CA PHE A 315 10.32 14.29 12.81
C PHE A 315 11.41 13.95 11.81
N LEU A 316 12.42 14.82 11.66
CA LEU A 316 13.48 14.70 10.66
C LEU A 316 14.26 13.36 10.71
N PRO A 317 14.68 12.82 11.88
CA PRO A 317 15.34 11.53 11.93
C PRO A 317 14.46 10.40 11.35
N TYR A 318 13.15 10.43 11.62
CA TYR A 318 12.21 9.44 11.09
C TYR A 318 12.00 9.61 9.58
N LEU A 319 11.92 10.87 9.12
CA LEU A 319 11.79 11.24 7.72
C LEU A 319 13.00 10.77 6.88
N VAL A 320 14.19 10.71 7.46
CA VAL A 320 15.42 10.24 6.79
C VAL A 320 15.56 8.71 6.90
N LEU A 321 15.30 8.16 8.09
CA LEU A 321 15.50 6.73 8.36
C LEU A 321 14.61 5.84 7.49
N VAL A 322 13.32 6.17 7.36
CA VAL A 322 12.36 5.30 6.66
C VAL A 322 12.65 5.18 5.16
N PRO A 323 12.90 6.24 4.38
CA PRO A 323 13.31 6.11 2.98
C PRO A 323 14.61 5.31 2.81
N ILE A 324 15.61 5.48 3.67
CA ILE A 324 16.84 4.69 3.64
C ILE A 324 16.53 3.21 3.87
N MET A 325 15.69 2.89 4.84
CA MET A 325 15.26 1.52 5.09
C MET A 325 14.50 0.93 3.90
N LEU A 326 13.60 1.69 3.27
CA LEU A 326 12.85 1.25 2.09
C LEU A 326 13.80 0.91 0.93
N VAL A 327 14.75 1.79 0.62
CA VAL A 327 15.75 1.54 -0.44
C VAL A 327 16.59 0.32 -0.09
N SER A 328 17.08 0.21 1.15
CA SER A 328 17.92 -0.91 1.60
C SER A 328 17.20 -2.25 1.55
N ILE A 329 15.93 -2.32 2.00
CA ILE A 329 15.12 -3.53 1.99
C ILE A 329 14.87 -3.99 0.55
N ASN A 330 14.52 -3.07 -0.35
CA ASN A 330 14.24 -3.41 -1.74
C ASN A 330 15.50 -3.77 -2.52
N PHE A 331 16.63 -3.12 -2.24
CA PHE A 331 17.93 -3.50 -2.78
C PHE A 331 18.34 -4.91 -2.33
N PHE A 332 18.18 -5.22 -1.05
CA PHE A 332 18.45 -6.54 -0.50
C PHE A 332 17.55 -7.62 -1.14
N ALA A 333 16.25 -7.33 -1.27
CA ALA A 333 15.31 -8.24 -1.93
C ALA A 333 15.68 -8.50 -3.39
N TRP A 334 16.03 -7.45 -4.12
CA TRP A 334 16.48 -7.55 -5.52
C TRP A 334 17.74 -8.40 -5.66
N ARG A 335 18.75 -8.19 -4.78
CA ARG A 335 19.98 -8.99 -4.74
C ARG A 335 19.74 -10.47 -4.43
N LEU A 336 18.72 -10.79 -3.64
CA LEU A 336 18.29 -12.16 -3.34
C LEU A 336 17.43 -12.79 -4.46
N GLY A 337 17.34 -12.17 -5.63
CA GLY A 337 16.65 -12.71 -6.79
C GLY A 337 15.12 -12.52 -6.76
N ASP A 338 14.60 -11.54 -6.00
CA ASP A 338 13.19 -11.20 -6.09
C ASP A 338 12.85 -10.64 -7.46
N ARG A 339 11.97 -11.30 -8.20
CA ARG A 339 11.53 -10.89 -9.55
C ARG A 339 11.01 -9.45 -9.61
N TYR A 340 10.34 -9.01 -8.56
CA TYR A 340 9.73 -7.68 -8.48
C TYR A 340 10.58 -6.67 -7.69
N GLY A 341 11.71 -7.12 -7.12
CA GLY A 341 12.59 -6.30 -6.28
C GLY A 341 13.11 -5.06 -6.99
N GLY A 342 13.41 -5.16 -8.30
CA GLY A 342 13.87 -4.03 -9.11
C GLY A 342 12.82 -2.92 -9.26
N TRP A 343 11.55 -3.26 -9.47
CA TRP A 343 10.45 -2.29 -9.55
C TRP A 343 10.19 -1.60 -8.21
N LEU A 344 10.23 -2.37 -7.12
CA LEU A 344 10.07 -1.83 -5.77
C LEU A 344 11.25 -0.94 -5.38
N LEU A 345 12.48 -1.29 -5.79
CA LEU A 345 13.66 -0.48 -5.59
C LEU A 345 13.55 0.85 -6.34
N LEU A 346 13.15 0.82 -7.62
CA LEU A 346 12.93 2.03 -8.40
C LEU A 346 11.89 2.94 -7.73
N ALA A 347 10.75 2.38 -7.30
CA ALA A 347 9.72 3.12 -6.59
C ALA A 347 10.23 3.73 -5.27
N ALA A 348 11.05 2.98 -4.51
CA ALA A 348 11.64 3.46 -3.25
C ALA A 348 12.65 4.59 -3.47
N VAL A 349 13.47 4.51 -4.53
CA VAL A 349 14.44 5.57 -4.87
C VAL A 349 13.72 6.84 -5.32
N VAL A 350 12.72 6.72 -6.21
CA VAL A 350 11.90 7.86 -6.64
C VAL A 350 11.20 8.51 -5.44
N PHE A 351 10.64 7.70 -4.55
CA PHE A 351 10.02 8.18 -3.31
C PHE A 351 11.02 8.93 -2.43
N ALA A 352 12.22 8.37 -2.20
CA ALA A 352 13.26 8.99 -1.38
C ALA A 352 13.70 10.35 -1.96
N ILE A 353 13.87 10.43 -3.29
CA ILE A 353 14.23 11.68 -3.97
C ILE A 353 13.11 12.73 -3.81
N GLY A 354 11.87 12.39 -4.11
CA GLY A 354 10.77 13.35 -4.03
C GLY A 354 10.51 13.86 -2.61
N TRP A 355 10.57 12.98 -1.63
CA TRP A 355 10.46 13.38 -0.22
C TRP A 355 11.65 14.20 0.26
N SER A 356 12.88 13.94 -0.23
CA SER A 356 14.05 14.77 0.06
C SER A 356 13.92 16.17 -0.52
N VAL A 357 13.37 16.31 -1.73
CA VAL A 357 13.08 17.62 -2.33
C VAL A 357 12.02 18.37 -1.52
N THR A 358 10.94 17.70 -1.14
CA THR A 358 9.88 18.28 -0.30
C THR A 358 10.43 18.71 1.06
N ALA A 359 11.22 17.87 1.73
CA ALA A 359 11.85 18.19 3.00
C ALA A 359 12.83 19.37 2.87
N GLY A 360 13.67 19.40 1.82
CA GLY A 360 14.59 20.50 1.54
C GLY A 360 13.89 21.84 1.34
N ARG A 361 12.69 21.84 0.77
CA ARG A 361 11.85 23.03 0.67
C ARG A 361 11.38 23.51 2.06
N TYR A 362 10.86 22.59 2.89
CA TYR A 362 10.39 22.94 4.24
C TYR A 362 11.53 23.41 5.17
N LEU A 363 12.76 22.90 4.93
CA LEU A 363 13.97 23.35 5.63
C LEU A 363 14.50 24.71 5.12
N GLY A 364 13.91 25.28 4.07
CA GLY A 364 14.39 26.52 3.45
C GLY A 364 15.65 26.35 2.62
N TRP A 365 16.03 25.13 2.24
CA TRP A 365 17.21 24.88 1.39
C TRP A 365 16.91 25.03 -0.11
N LEU A 366 15.66 24.75 -0.49
CA LEU A 366 15.21 24.83 -1.87
C LEU A 366 14.11 25.89 -2.01
N PRO A 367 14.14 26.70 -3.10
CA PRO A 367 13.11 27.67 -3.37
C PRO A 367 11.80 26.98 -3.78
N LEU A 368 10.69 27.66 -3.59
CA LEU A 368 9.41 27.23 -4.13
C LEU A 368 9.44 27.36 -5.66
N SER A 369 9.16 26.26 -6.34
CA SER A 369 8.98 26.16 -7.79
C SER A 369 7.93 25.10 -8.06
N VAL A 370 7.33 25.09 -9.25
CA VAL A 370 6.37 24.05 -9.65
C VAL A 370 6.95 22.66 -9.44
N LEU A 371 8.23 22.46 -9.73
CA LEU A 371 8.91 21.16 -9.60
C LEU A 371 9.04 20.74 -8.12
N THR A 372 9.44 21.66 -7.23
CA THR A 372 9.59 21.37 -5.80
C THR A 372 8.25 21.25 -5.08
N GLU A 373 7.22 21.94 -5.55
CA GLU A 373 5.86 21.86 -5.02
C GLU A 373 5.19 20.53 -5.39
N GLN A 374 5.29 20.13 -6.65
CA GLN A 374 4.63 18.93 -7.15
C GLN A 374 5.43 17.64 -6.91
N SER A 375 6.67 17.71 -6.42
CA SER A 375 7.55 16.54 -6.25
C SER A 375 6.95 15.47 -5.35
N GLY A 376 6.36 15.85 -4.22
CA GLY A 376 5.72 14.93 -3.28
C GLY A 376 4.49 14.24 -3.88
N LEU A 377 3.64 15.01 -4.58
CA LEU A 377 2.44 14.49 -5.26
C LEU A 377 2.82 13.52 -6.38
N ALA A 378 3.78 13.90 -7.23
CA ALA A 378 4.21 13.09 -8.36
C ALA A 378 4.81 11.75 -7.94
N THR A 379 5.63 11.74 -6.88
CA THR A 379 6.24 10.49 -6.38
C THR A 379 5.22 9.53 -5.82
N VAL A 380 4.22 10.02 -5.09
CA VAL A 380 3.15 9.17 -4.54
C VAL A 380 2.22 8.69 -5.64
N ALA A 381 1.88 9.56 -6.61
CA ALA A 381 1.09 9.19 -7.78
C ALA A 381 1.72 8.04 -8.57
N LEU A 382 3.05 7.99 -8.65
CA LEU A 382 3.78 6.90 -9.30
C LEU A 382 3.87 5.65 -8.40
N GLN A 383 4.08 5.82 -7.11
CA GLN A 383 4.36 4.72 -6.17
C GLN A 383 3.13 3.83 -5.91
N LEU A 384 1.95 4.42 -5.72
CA LEU A 384 0.74 3.66 -5.39
C LEU A 384 0.35 2.64 -6.48
N PRO A 385 0.32 2.98 -7.79
CA PRO A 385 0.06 2.01 -8.86
C PRO A 385 1.14 0.92 -8.95
N ILE A 386 2.42 1.26 -8.73
CA ILE A 386 3.50 0.26 -8.74
C ILE A 386 3.27 -0.78 -7.63
N PHE A 387 2.97 -0.35 -6.41
CA PHE A 387 2.67 -1.27 -5.32
C PHE A 387 1.47 -2.16 -5.62
N LEU A 388 0.38 -1.60 -6.15
CA LEU A 388 -0.81 -2.36 -6.52
C LEU A 388 -0.49 -3.41 -7.58
N THR A 389 0.21 -3.01 -8.64
CA THR A 389 0.62 -3.91 -9.72
C THR A 389 1.47 -5.05 -9.20
N VAL A 390 2.49 -4.75 -8.39
CA VAL A 390 3.36 -5.78 -7.80
C VAL A 390 2.58 -6.71 -6.88
N LEU A 391 1.64 -6.20 -6.07
CA LEU A 391 0.77 -7.01 -5.23
C LEU A 391 -0.08 -7.98 -6.05
N ILE A 392 -0.73 -7.50 -7.14
CA ILE A 392 -1.57 -8.31 -8.01
C ILE A 392 -0.74 -9.43 -8.66
N LEU A 393 0.40 -9.08 -9.27
CA LEU A 393 1.27 -10.05 -9.94
C LEU A 393 1.80 -11.10 -8.96
N ARG A 394 2.21 -10.69 -7.76
CA ARG A 394 2.70 -11.58 -6.71
C ARG A 394 1.63 -12.54 -6.19
N SER A 395 0.41 -12.03 -6.01
CA SER A 395 -0.75 -12.84 -5.62
C SER A 395 -1.09 -13.87 -6.70
N GLN A 396 -1.02 -13.51 -7.99
CA GLN A 396 -1.21 -14.43 -9.11
C GLN A 396 -0.14 -15.53 -9.15
N ASP A 397 1.15 -15.15 -9.03
CA ASP A 397 2.26 -16.13 -9.00
C ASP A 397 2.11 -17.12 -7.83
N SER A 398 1.75 -16.61 -6.64
CA SER A 398 1.54 -17.45 -5.45
C SER A 398 0.42 -18.48 -5.65
N ARG A 399 -0.67 -18.08 -6.30
CA ARG A 399 -1.81 -18.97 -6.61
C ARG A 399 -1.46 -20.00 -7.68
N GLN A 400 -0.79 -19.57 -8.74
CA GLN A 400 -0.35 -20.50 -9.78
C GLN A 400 0.60 -21.54 -9.22
N ASN A 401 1.55 -21.15 -8.37
CA ASN A 401 2.45 -22.09 -7.71
C ASN A 401 1.70 -23.05 -6.78
N ARG A 402 0.71 -22.55 -6.01
CA ARG A 402 -0.13 -23.40 -5.17
C ARG A 402 -0.96 -24.38 -5.99
N SER A 403 -1.52 -23.95 -7.12
CA SER A 403 -2.28 -24.81 -8.04
C SER A 403 -1.36 -25.86 -8.69
N ARG A 404 -0.11 -25.48 -9.04
CA ARG A 404 0.89 -26.44 -9.57
C ARG A 404 1.28 -27.48 -8.54
N ILE A 405 1.53 -27.09 -7.29
CA ILE A 405 1.86 -28.03 -6.20
C ILE A 405 0.69 -28.98 -5.93
N LEU A 406 -0.55 -28.49 -5.91
CA LEU A 406 -1.75 -29.33 -5.79
C LEU A 406 -1.91 -30.24 -7.02
N GLY A 407 -1.52 -29.81 -8.21
CA GLY A 407 -1.51 -30.60 -9.43
C GLY A 407 -0.41 -31.67 -9.47
N LEU A 408 0.73 -31.46 -8.80
CA LEU A 408 1.79 -32.45 -8.66
C LEU A 408 1.40 -33.61 -7.72
N ASN A 409 0.49 -33.40 -6.77
CA ASN A 409 -0.05 -34.42 -5.85
C ASN A 409 -1.27 -35.15 -6.44
N ARG A 410 -1.29 -35.44 -7.74
CA ARG A 410 -2.40 -36.16 -8.37
C ARG A 410 -2.28 -37.69 -8.20
N ILE A 411 -1.08 -38.16 -7.98
CA ILE A 411 -0.74 -39.59 -7.84
C ILE A 411 -0.03 -39.76 -6.50
N ASP A 412 -0.47 -40.70 -5.71
CA ASP A 412 0.19 -41.14 -4.48
C ASP A 412 1.55 -41.80 -4.84
N PRO A 413 2.69 -41.26 -4.32
CA PRO A 413 4.02 -41.69 -4.75
C PRO A 413 4.36 -43.11 -4.32
N GLU A 414 3.71 -43.65 -3.27
CA GLU A 414 3.97 -45.00 -2.78
C GLU A 414 3.19 -46.05 -3.57
N THR A 415 1.92 -45.77 -3.88
CA THR A 415 1.02 -46.78 -4.49
C THR A 415 0.82 -46.61 -5.98
N GLY A 416 1.16 -45.46 -6.56
CA GLY A 416 0.86 -45.11 -7.94
C GLY A 416 -0.62 -44.86 -8.24
N LEU A 417 -1.49 -44.90 -7.23
CA LEU A 417 -2.91 -44.59 -7.33
C LEU A 417 -3.17 -43.08 -7.34
N HIS A 418 -4.36 -42.68 -7.76
CA HIS A 418 -4.78 -41.28 -7.58
C HIS A 418 -4.89 -40.93 -6.10
N THR A 419 -4.68 -39.64 -5.78
CA THR A 419 -4.93 -39.11 -4.43
C THR A 419 -6.40 -38.90 -4.19
N GLU A 420 -6.80 -38.76 -2.92
CA GLU A 420 -8.17 -38.44 -2.49
C GLU A 420 -8.74 -37.21 -3.21
N HIS A 421 -7.92 -36.17 -3.41
CA HIS A 421 -8.37 -34.96 -4.12
C HIS A 421 -8.81 -35.25 -5.55
N VAL A 422 -8.04 -36.02 -6.29
CA VAL A 422 -8.37 -36.44 -7.67
C VAL A 422 -9.58 -37.36 -7.69
N PHE A 423 -9.71 -38.25 -6.70
CA PHE A 423 -10.86 -39.11 -6.57
C PHE A 423 -12.15 -38.30 -6.41
N ASN A 424 -12.18 -37.35 -5.50
CA ASN A 424 -13.34 -36.50 -5.26
C ASN A 424 -13.68 -35.63 -6.49
N GLU A 425 -12.67 -35.08 -7.18
CA GLU A 425 -12.87 -34.34 -8.43
C GLU A 425 -13.52 -35.21 -9.52
N ARG A 426 -13.01 -36.44 -9.70
CA ARG A 426 -13.54 -37.39 -10.68
C ARG A 426 -14.92 -37.92 -10.30
N LEU A 427 -15.19 -38.15 -9.03
CA LEU A 427 -16.50 -38.56 -8.52
C LEU A 427 -17.61 -37.54 -8.87
N VAL A 428 -17.33 -36.23 -8.63
CA VAL A 428 -18.25 -35.16 -9.00
C VAL A 428 -18.53 -35.15 -10.51
N ARG A 429 -17.48 -35.26 -11.33
CA ARG A 429 -17.61 -35.30 -12.79
C ARG A 429 -18.36 -36.53 -13.28
N MET A 430 -18.04 -37.72 -12.73
CA MET A 430 -18.72 -38.97 -13.04
C MET A 430 -20.20 -38.91 -12.68
N SER A 431 -20.54 -38.38 -11.49
CA SER A 431 -21.93 -38.21 -11.05
C SER A 431 -22.71 -37.28 -12.00
N ALA A 432 -22.13 -36.14 -12.36
CA ALA A 432 -22.76 -35.19 -13.31
C ALA A 432 -22.94 -35.82 -14.70
N ARG A 433 -21.95 -36.59 -15.19
CA ARG A 433 -22.01 -37.29 -16.48
C ARG A 433 -23.11 -38.36 -16.46
N SER A 434 -23.14 -39.20 -15.42
CA SER A 434 -24.11 -40.28 -15.27
C SER A 434 -25.55 -39.72 -15.23
N LYS A 435 -25.77 -38.62 -14.52
CA LYS A 435 -27.06 -37.93 -14.49
C LYS A 435 -27.49 -37.41 -15.88
N ARG A 436 -26.52 -36.79 -16.61
CA ARG A 436 -26.78 -36.23 -17.94
C ARG A 436 -27.08 -37.31 -19.00
N LEU A 437 -26.29 -38.39 -18.97
CA LEU A 437 -26.40 -39.49 -19.96
C LEU A 437 -27.43 -40.58 -19.55
N LYS A 438 -28.09 -40.41 -18.39
CA LYS A 438 -29.07 -41.35 -17.86
C LYS A 438 -28.56 -42.77 -17.75
N HIS A 439 -27.28 -42.95 -17.45
CA HIS A 439 -26.68 -44.27 -17.19
C HIS A 439 -26.20 -44.38 -15.75
N GLN A 440 -25.91 -45.62 -15.31
CA GLN A 440 -25.37 -45.86 -13.99
C GLN A 440 -23.86 -46.07 -14.04
N SER A 441 -23.20 -45.50 -13.02
CA SER A 441 -21.79 -45.73 -12.66
C SER A 441 -21.75 -46.27 -11.23
N ALA A 442 -20.58 -46.66 -10.71
CA ALA A 442 -20.46 -47.06 -9.32
C ALA A 442 -19.25 -46.43 -8.64
N VAL A 443 -19.42 -46.21 -7.34
CA VAL A 443 -18.32 -45.85 -6.43
C VAL A 443 -18.15 -46.96 -5.41
N VAL A 444 -16.90 -47.34 -5.18
CA VAL A 444 -16.53 -48.40 -4.25
C VAL A 444 -15.50 -47.89 -3.26
N LEU A 445 -15.74 -48.06 -1.96
CA LEU A 445 -14.78 -47.84 -0.90
C LEU A 445 -14.27 -49.16 -0.37
N ILE A 446 -12.98 -49.27 -0.10
CA ILE A 446 -12.29 -50.49 0.29
C ILE A 446 -11.41 -50.17 1.49
N ASP A 447 -11.68 -50.83 2.62
CA ASP A 447 -10.84 -50.75 3.82
C ASP A 447 -10.02 -52.04 3.95
N LEU A 448 -8.69 -51.92 4.11
CA LEU A 448 -7.79 -53.00 4.45
C LEU A 448 -7.80 -53.24 5.95
N ILE A 449 -8.30 -54.42 6.39
CA ILE A 449 -8.65 -54.65 7.79
C ILE A 449 -7.67 -55.56 8.55
N ASN A 450 -6.71 -56.22 7.89
CA ASN A 450 -5.85 -57.18 8.55
C ASN A 450 -4.37 -56.78 8.62
N THR A 451 -4.06 -55.50 8.55
CA THR A 451 -2.66 -55.02 8.60
C THR A 451 -2.00 -55.35 9.95
N GLU A 452 -2.74 -55.19 11.07
CA GLU A 452 -2.22 -55.56 12.40
C GLU A 452 -2.00 -57.06 12.58
N GLN A 453 -2.87 -57.88 12.02
CA GLN A 453 -2.68 -59.32 12.00
C GLN A 453 -1.44 -59.67 11.17
N THR A 454 -1.28 -59.06 10.01
CA THR A 454 -0.10 -59.25 9.14
C THR A 454 1.20 -58.84 9.84
N LEU A 455 1.15 -57.76 10.65
CA LEU A 455 2.29 -57.29 11.45
C LEU A 455 2.73 -58.37 12.47
N ARG A 456 1.76 -58.98 13.15
CA ARG A 456 2.01 -60.01 14.18
C ARG A 456 2.52 -61.32 13.56
N ASP A 457 1.91 -61.74 12.44
CA ASP A 457 2.16 -63.08 11.87
C ASP A 457 3.39 -63.10 10.94
N PHE A 458 3.66 -61.99 10.23
CA PHE A 458 4.68 -61.91 9.15
C PHE A 458 5.70 -60.79 9.34
N GLY A 459 5.57 -59.99 10.41
CA GLY A 459 6.49 -58.91 10.72
C GLY A 459 6.23 -57.58 9.99
N ARG A 460 6.99 -56.53 10.38
CA ARG A 460 6.78 -55.15 9.94
C ARG A 460 6.89 -54.97 8.42
N LYS A 461 7.87 -55.61 7.80
CA LYS A 461 8.09 -55.50 6.34
C LYS A 461 6.86 -55.95 5.54
N ALA A 462 6.24 -57.09 5.93
CA ALA A 462 5.05 -57.58 5.27
C ALA A 462 3.83 -56.67 5.47
N ALA A 463 3.68 -56.10 6.69
CA ALA A 463 2.62 -55.17 6.99
C ALA A 463 2.74 -53.84 6.21
N ASP A 464 3.96 -53.31 6.07
CA ASP A 464 4.23 -52.08 5.32
C ASP A 464 4.06 -52.30 3.78
N GLU A 465 4.38 -53.47 3.27
CA GLU A 465 4.20 -53.83 1.85
C GLU A 465 2.73 -54.13 1.48
N LEU A 466 1.91 -54.61 2.41
CA LEU A 466 0.55 -55.08 2.13
C LEU A 466 -0.34 -54.00 1.45
N PRO A 467 -0.42 -52.74 1.88
CA PRO A 467 -1.17 -51.69 1.18
C PRO A 467 -0.70 -51.48 -0.27
N LEU A 468 0.62 -51.53 -0.51
CA LEU A 468 1.21 -51.35 -1.84
C LEU A 468 0.82 -52.51 -2.79
N ARG A 469 0.79 -53.72 -2.27
CA ARG A 469 0.37 -54.92 -3.03
C ARG A 469 -1.13 -54.87 -3.36
N VAL A 470 -1.95 -54.44 -2.40
CA VAL A 470 -3.40 -54.19 -2.64
C VAL A 470 -3.57 -53.15 -3.74
N ALA A 471 -2.87 -52.02 -3.67
CA ALA A 471 -2.94 -50.97 -4.68
C ALA A 471 -2.62 -51.49 -6.09
N SER A 472 -1.53 -52.26 -6.24
CA SER A 472 -1.15 -52.88 -7.51
C SER A 472 -2.23 -53.83 -8.06
N ARG A 473 -2.89 -54.55 -7.18
CA ARG A 473 -4.02 -55.43 -7.58
C ARG A 473 -5.25 -54.66 -7.97
N LEU A 474 -5.59 -53.59 -7.27
CA LEU A 474 -6.71 -52.76 -7.64
C LEU A 474 -6.51 -52.17 -9.03
N LEU A 475 -5.31 -51.68 -9.36
CA LEU A 475 -4.97 -51.22 -10.72
C LEU A 475 -5.15 -52.28 -11.78
N SER A 476 -4.75 -53.52 -11.51
CA SER A 476 -4.91 -54.62 -12.46
C SER A 476 -6.35 -55.16 -12.58
N THR A 477 -7.27 -54.72 -11.72
CA THR A 477 -8.66 -55.21 -11.67
C THR A 477 -9.63 -54.27 -12.35
N ILE A 478 -9.29 -53.00 -12.47
CA ILE A 478 -10.13 -51.94 -13.07
C ILE A 478 -9.80 -51.78 -14.58
N ARG A 479 -10.73 -51.19 -15.32
CA ARG A 479 -10.56 -50.82 -16.74
C ARG A 479 -9.77 -49.53 -16.86
N ASP A 480 -9.20 -49.25 -18.03
CA ASP A 480 -8.48 -47.99 -18.30
C ASP A 480 -9.32 -46.72 -18.09
N ILE A 481 -10.63 -46.84 -18.28
CA ILE A 481 -11.58 -45.74 -18.06
C ILE A 481 -11.94 -45.53 -16.58
N ASP A 482 -11.73 -46.54 -15.73
CA ASP A 482 -12.03 -46.50 -14.30
C ASP A 482 -10.89 -45.78 -13.56
N SER A 483 -11.13 -45.42 -12.31
CA SER A 483 -10.13 -44.74 -11.50
C SER A 483 -9.98 -45.40 -10.14
N ALA A 484 -8.75 -45.70 -9.75
CA ALA A 484 -8.43 -46.13 -8.39
C ALA A 484 -7.63 -45.05 -7.66
N ALA A 485 -7.93 -44.86 -6.38
CA ALA A 485 -7.30 -43.87 -5.53
C ALA A 485 -6.97 -44.41 -4.14
N ARG A 486 -5.94 -43.86 -3.51
CA ARG A 486 -5.66 -44.02 -2.09
C ARG A 486 -6.29 -42.84 -1.35
N LEU A 487 -7.27 -43.11 -0.49
CA LEU A 487 -8.02 -42.07 0.25
C LEU A 487 -7.41 -41.81 1.62
N SER A 488 -6.84 -42.85 2.23
CA SER A 488 -6.04 -42.73 3.46
C SER A 488 -5.03 -43.86 3.54
N GLY A 489 -4.29 -44.02 4.63
CA GLY A 489 -3.25 -45.03 4.80
C GLY A 489 -3.70 -46.44 4.41
N LEU A 490 -4.90 -46.86 4.84
CA LEU A 490 -5.46 -48.22 4.63
C LEU A 490 -6.80 -48.21 3.87
N ARG A 491 -7.23 -47.06 3.37
CA ARG A 491 -8.51 -46.91 2.63
C ARG A 491 -8.24 -46.58 1.16
N PHE A 492 -8.91 -47.29 0.29
CA PHE A 492 -8.86 -47.14 -1.17
C PHE A 492 -10.25 -46.83 -1.73
N GLY A 493 -10.30 -46.15 -2.85
CA GLY A 493 -11.53 -45.85 -3.58
C GLY A 493 -11.41 -46.27 -5.04
N ILE A 494 -12.50 -46.78 -5.62
CA ILE A 494 -12.60 -47.07 -7.06
C ILE A 494 -13.84 -46.35 -7.60
N LEU A 495 -13.66 -45.64 -8.72
CA LEU A 495 -14.74 -45.09 -9.55
C LEU A 495 -14.87 -45.98 -10.80
N VAL A 496 -16.02 -46.59 -10.97
CA VAL A 496 -16.32 -47.40 -12.15
C VAL A 496 -17.21 -46.60 -13.08
N GLU A 497 -16.67 -46.19 -14.21
CA GLU A 497 -17.39 -45.38 -15.21
C GLU A 497 -18.44 -46.22 -15.94
N GLY A 498 -19.65 -45.67 -16.07
CA GLY A 498 -20.78 -46.32 -16.73
C GLY A 498 -20.76 -46.24 -18.26
N PRO A 499 -21.67 -46.96 -18.92
CA PRO A 499 -22.83 -47.66 -18.34
C PRO A 499 -22.46 -49.00 -17.70
N ILE A 500 -22.99 -49.25 -16.49
CA ILE A 500 -22.86 -50.55 -15.81
C ILE A 500 -24.27 -51.13 -15.50
N SER A 501 -24.42 -52.44 -15.58
CA SER A 501 -25.62 -53.14 -15.16
C SER A 501 -25.66 -53.36 -13.64
N ASP A 502 -26.84 -53.64 -13.10
CA ASP A 502 -26.99 -53.96 -11.67
C ASP A 502 -26.20 -55.20 -11.26
N GLU A 503 -26.11 -56.22 -12.14
CA GLU A 503 -25.31 -57.43 -11.93
C GLU A 503 -23.80 -57.11 -11.91
N GLN A 504 -23.37 -56.23 -12.81
CA GLN A 504 -22.00 -55.79 -12.85
C GLN A 504 -21.61 -55.02 -11.57
N ALA A 505 -22.47 -54.12 -11.10
CA ALA A 505 -22.25 -53.34 -9.87
C ALA A 505 -22.15 -54.28 -8.65
N THR A 506 -23.04 -55.25 -8.54
CA THR A 506 -23.08 -56.23 -7.43
C THR A 506 -21.90 -57.18 -7.44
N SER A 507 -21.39 -57.56 -8.62
CA SER A 507 -20.25 -58.44 -8.77
C SER A 507 -18.89 -57.77 -8.48
N LEU A 508 -18.81 -56.43 -8.43
CA LEU A 508 -17.55 -55.70 -8.18
C LEU A 508 -16.91 -56.05 -6.84
N GLY A 509 -17.70 -56.02 -5.76
CA GLY A 509 -17.21 -56.34 -4.42
C GLY A 509 -16.59 -57.73 -4.33
N PRO A 510 -17.32 -58.82 -4.65
CA PRO A 510 -16.80 -60.17 -4.66
C PRO A 510 -15.54 -60.33 -5.53
N ARG A 511 -15.48 -59.71 -6.71
CA ARG A 511 -14.31 -59.76 -7.59
C ARG A 511 -13.05 -59.14 -6.94
N ILE A 512 -13.21 -57.97 -6.29
CA ILE A 512 -12.10 -57.30 -5.61
C ILE A 512 -11.61 -58.17 -4.45
N ILE A 513 -12.53 -58.71 -3.63
CA ILE A 513 -12.17 -59.59 -2.52
C ILE A 513 -11.42 -60.82 -3.01
N ALA A 514 -11.96 -61.53 -4.01
CA ALA A 514 -11.30 -62.71 -4.59
C ALA A 514 -9.86 -62.41 -5.06
N ARG A 515 -9.69 -61.24 -5.66
CA ARG A 515 -8.35 -60.78 -6.08
C ARG A 515 -7.43 -60.47 -4.88
N CYS A 516 -7.93 -59.85 -3.82
CA CYS A 516 -7.16 -59.52 -2.62
C CYS A 516 -6.77 -60.77 -1.81
N LEU A 517 -7.59 -61.82 -1.84
CA LEU A 517 -7.32 -63.10 -1.19
C LEU A 517 -6.32 -64.00 -1.92
N MET A 518 -5.96 -63.72 -3.17
CA MET A 518 -4.90 -64.47 -3.85
C MET A 518 -3.54 -64.19 -3.23
N PRO A 519 -2.61 -65.18 -3.14
CA PRO A 519 -1.26 -65.00 -2.65
C PRO A 519 -0.49 -63.92 -3.42
N PHE A 520 0.32 -63.14 -2.75
CA PHE A 520 1.15 -62.11 -3.37
C PHE A 520 2.52 -62.68 -3.77
N LYS A 521 2.98 -62.33 -4.97
CA LYS A 521 4.31 -62.78 -5.44
C LYS A 521 5.41 -62.20 -4.52
N GLY A 522 6.24 -63.07 -3.95
CA GLY A 522 7.31 -62.70 -3.04
C GLY A 522 6.90 -62.59 -1.58
N MET A 523 5.65 -62.94 -1.23
CA MET A 523 5.17 -63.07 0.15
C MET A 523 4.80 -64.54 0.46
N PRO A 524 4.76 -64.95 1.76
CA PRO A 524 4.23 -66.26 2.14
C PRO A 524 2.82 -66.48 1.57
N THR A 525 2.51 -67.72 1.12
CA THR A 525 1.20 -68.01 0.50
C THR A 525 0.01 -67.82 1.42
N THR A 526 0.23 -67.82 2.72
CA THR A 526 -0.76 -67.54 3.77
C THR A 526 -0.97 -66.04 4.04
N CYS A 527 -0.08 -65.18 3.53
CA CYS A 527 -0.19 -63.74 3.66
C CYS A 527 -1.12 -63.20 2.57
N VAL A 528 -2.37 -62.96 2.93
CA VAL A 528 -3.43 -62.42 2.04
C VAL A 528 -3.99 -61.13 2.59
N ALA A 529 -4.53 -60.27 1.73
CA ALA A 529 -5.19 -59.03 2.15
C ALA A 529 -6.67 -59.30 2.39
N LYS A 530 -7.13 -59.03 3.62
CA LYS A 530 -8.55 -59.04 3.97
C LYS A 530 -9.09 -57.61 3.85
N VAL A 531 -10.12 -57.44 3.05
CA VAL A 531 -10.71 -56.15 2.77
C VAL A 531 -12.20 -56.14 3.08
N ARG A 532 -12.71 -54.98 3.50
CA ARG A 532 -14.12 -54.70 3.67
C ARG A 532 -14.52 -53.65 2.64
N ILE A 533 -15.66 -53.82 1.99
CA ILE A 533 -16.04 -53.05 0.81
C ILE A 533 -17.45 -52.47 1.02
N ALA A 534 -17.61 -51.17 0.77
CA ALA A 534 -18.92 -50.56 0.59
C ALA A 534 -19.01 -49.97 -0.82
N TYR A 535 -20.14 -50.14 -1.48
CA TYR A 535 -20.35 -49.58 -2.81
C TYR A 535 -21.71 -48.93 -2.95
N ALA A 536 -21.79 -47.96 -3.85
CA ALA A 536 -23.05 -47.31 -4.23
C ALA A 536 -23.08 -47.05 -5.74
N ARG A 537 -24.29 -47.04 -6.28
CA ARG A 537 -24.57 -46.65 -7.67
C ARG A 537 -24.66 -45.14 -7.79
N VAL A 538 -24.24 -44.58 -8.89
CA VAL A 538 -24.28 -43.15 -9.18
C VAL A 538 -25.00 -42.91 -10.50
N PRO A 539 -26.00 -42.00 -10.60
CA PRO A 539 -26.36 -41.01 -9.59
C PRO A 539 -27.12 -41.60 -8.40
N TYR A 540 -26.74 -41.14 -7.19
CA TYR A 540 -27.38 -41.60 -5.95
C TYR A 540 -28.41 -40.56 -5.48
N PRO A 541 -29.64 -40.93 -5.14
CA PRO A 541 -30.61 -40.00 -4.63
C PRO A 541 -30.24 -39.52 -3.22
N SER A 542 -29.79 -38.26 -3.10
CA SER A 542 -29.46 -37.67 -1.80
C SER A 542 -30.70 -37.14 -1.12
N THR A 543 -31.19 -37.84 -0.10
CA THR A 543 -32.40 -37.45 0.64
C THR A 543 -32.16 -36.51 1.83
N ASN A 544 -30.92 -36.37 2.36
CA ASN A 544 -30.69 -35.66 3.63
C ASN A 544 -29.42 -34.79 3.65
N GLY A 545 -28.95 -34.24 2.54
CA GLY A 545 -27.79 -33.31 2.52
C GLY A 545 -26.44 -33.93 2.85
N GLN A 546 -26.39 -35.21 3.25
CA GLN A 546 -25.13 -35.92 3.45
C GLN A 546 -24.51 -36.34 2.11
N SER A 547 -23.20 -36.14 1.98
CA SER A 547 -22.49 -36.57 0.78
C SER A 547 -22.50 -38.10 0.65
N LEU A 548 -22.53 -38.63 -0.58
CA LEU A 548 -22.47 -40.07 -0.83
C LEU A 548 -21.24 -40.72 -0.15
N MET A 549 -20.13 -40.01 -0.13
CA MET A 549 -18.89 -40.48 0.51
C MET A 549 -19.07 -40.69 2.02
N SER A 550 -19.64 -39.71 2.74
CA SER A 550 -19.85 -39.85 4.18
C SER A 550 -20.81 -41.00 4.54
N ARG A 551 -21.79 -41.30 3.68
CA ARG A 551 -22.67 -42.47 3.87
C ARG A 551 -21.92 -43.79 3.70
N LEU A 552 -21.08 -43.91 2.65
CA LEU A 552 -20.25 -45.08 2.45
C LEU A 552 -19.28 -45.29 3.61
N GLU A 553 -18.67 -44.22 4.10
CA GLU A 553 -17.78 -44.26 5.26
C GLU A 553 -18.51 -44.69 6.54
N GLN A 554 -19.67 -44.12 6.81
CA GLN A 554 -20.52 -44.51 7.94
C GLN A 554 -20.92 -46.00 7.83
N ARG A 555 -21.21 -46.49 6.63
CA ARG A 555 -21.56 -47.90 6.44
C ARG A 555 -20.39 -48.83 6.74
N LEU A 556 -19.17 -48.47 6.33
CA LEU A 556 -17.94 -49.22 6.66
C LEU A 556 -17.63 -49.19 8.15
N ALA A 557 -17.78 -48.02 8.79
CA ALA A 557 -17.56 -47.86 10.23
C ALA A 557 -18.56 -48.67 11.07
N ALA A 558 -19.86 -48.59 10.75
CA ALA A 558 -20.88 -49.39 11.41
C ALA A 558 -20.66 -50.92 11.25
N ALA A 559 -20.18 -51.34 10.08
CA ALA A 559 -19.84 -52.73 9.85
C ALA A 559 -18.57 -53.17 10.60
N ALA A 560 -17.66 -52.25 10.91
CA ALA A 560 -16.48 -52.50 11.74
C ALA A 560 -16.86 -52.67 13.20
N GLU A 561 -17.74 -51.80 13.74
CA GLU A 561 -18.20 -51.83 15.13
C GLU A 561 -19.07 -53.07 15.42
N ALA A 562 -19.91 -53.47 14.47
CA ALA A 562 -20.78 -54.62 14.62
C ALA A 562 -20.08 -55.99 14.42
N ASP A 563 -18.79 -55.99 14.12
CA ASP A 563 -17.98 -57.20 13.72
C ASP A 563 -18.72 -58.06 12.68
N ASP A 564 -19.38 -57.41 11.72
CA ASP A 564 -20.17 -58.07 10.70
C ASP A 564 -19.25 -58.91 9.80
N LYS A 565 -19.51 -60.22 9.72
CA LYS A 565 -18.74 -61.17 8.93
C LYS A 565 -18.88 -60.97 7.41
N ARG A 566 -19.82 -60.17 6.97
CA ARG A 566 -19.96 -59.80 5.56
C ARG A 566 -18.83 -58.86 5.17
N ALA A 567 -18.32 -59.10 3.98
CA ALA A 567 -17.21 -58.29 3.44
C ALA A 567 -17.69 -57.26 2.42
N VAL A 568 -18.93 -57.29 1.97
CA VAL A 568 -19.49 -56.39 0.96
C VAL A 568 -20.81 -55.80 1.43
N PHE A 569 -20.94 -54.47 1.35
CA PHE A 569 -22.12 -53.69 1.75
C PHE A 569 -22.57 -52.82 0.60
N ALA A 570 -23.85 -52.89 0.24
CA ALA A 570 -24.46 -51.96 -0.69
C ALA A 570 -25.13 -50.80 0.06
N LEU A 571 -25.14 -49.61 -0.56
CA LEU A 571 -25.96 -48.47 -0.16
C LEU A 571 -27.18 -48.34 -1.05
#